data_77ceebff05b9b1e2506fbc6c5fc96b7f
#
_entry.id   77ceebff05b9b1e2506fbc6c5fc96b7f
#
_cell.length_a   1.000
_cell.length_b   1.000
_cell.length_c   1.000
_cell.angle_alpha   90.00
_cell.angle_beta   90.00
_cell.angle_gamma   90.00
#
_symmetry.space_group_name_H-M   'P 1'
#
loop_
_entity.id
_entity.type
_entity.pdbx_description
1 polymer ?
#
loop_
_entity_poly.entity_id
_entity_poly.type
_entity_poly.pdbx_seq_one_letter_code
_entity_poly.pdbx_strand_id
1 'polypeptide(L)'
;MADEIEAWFDAAGPRGEELRRVDELVTAAAPRIDRQLVPMGSSAMLGYGLMPYRPRSAKETTMWPLISLAAQKRHLSLYVSAVVDGEYLAEQRAERLGNVSCGRSCIRFTSLDEVDAAELSALVRDAVAATAAGGNGYSAT
;
A
#
# COMPACT_ATOMS: atom_id res chain seq x y z
N MET A 1 -3.35 18.55 5.19
CA MET A 1 -4.14 17.75 4.29
C MET A 1 -3.49 17.69 2.95
N ALA A 2 -4.07 18.26 1.88
CA ALA A 2 -3.42 18.18 0.57
C ALA A 2 -1.99 18.75 0.60
N ASP A 3 -1.79 19.85 1.33
CA ASP A 3 -0.48 20.48 1.44
C ASP A 3 0.56 19.62 2.14
N GLU A 4 0.14 18.84 3.13
CA GLU A 4 1.01 17.93 3.85
C GLU A 4 1.47 16.78 2.95
N ILE A 5 0.56 16.29 2.13
CA ILE A 5 0.86 15.20 1.20
C ILE A 5 1.81 15.70 0.12
N GLU A 6 1.56 16.90 -0.43
CA GLU A 6 2.49 17.49 -1.40
C GLU A 6 3.87 17.71 -0.80
N ALA A 7 3.94 18.18 0.43
CA ALA A 7 5.22 18.35 1.13
C ALA A 7 5.93 17.02 1.32
N TRP A 8 5.18 15.95 1.55
CA TRP A 8 5.74 14.62 1.70
C TRP A 8 6.42 14.15 0.40
N PHE A 9 5.77 14.38 -0.75
CA PHE A 9 6.39 14.06 -2.04
C PHE A 9 7.64 14.90 -2.26
N ASP A 10 7.56 16.18 -1.98
CA ASP A 10 8.70 17.10 -2.18
C ASP A 10 9.89 16.71 -1.30
N ALA A 11 9.63 16.30 -0.07
CA ALA A 11 10.67 15.90 0.87
C ALA A 11 11.40 14.61 0.44
N ALA A 12 10.79 13.81 -0.42
CA ALA A 12 11.41 12.59 -0.94
C ALA A 12 12.51 12.88 -1.97
N GLY A 13 12.64 14.13 -2.41
CA GLY A 13 13.69 14.54 -3.33
C GLY A 13 13.59 13.83 -4.68
N PRO A 14 14.67 13.17 -5.15
CA PRO A 14 14.65 12.51 -6.46
C PRO A 14 13.58 11.41 -6.59
N ARG A 15 13.14 10.86 -5.49
CA ARG A 15 12.12 9.80 -5.52
C ARG A 15 10.69 10.33 -5.54
N GLY A 16 10.52 11.63 -5.34
CA GLY A 16 9.19 12.24 -5.28
C GLY A 16 8.36 12.01 -6.52
N GLU A 17 8.96 12.10 -7.68
CA GLU A 17 8.22 11.88 -8.93
C GLU A 17 7.77 10.44 -9.06
N GLU A 18 8.62 9.48 -8.71
CA GLU A 18 8.28 8.07 -8.74
C GLU A 18 7.14 7.77 -7.76
N LEU A 19 7.22 8.35 -6.57
CA LEU A 19 6.15 8.22 -5.58
C LEU A 19 4.84 8.78 -6.09
N ARG A 20 4.87 9.91 -6.80
CA ARG A 20 3.67 10.50 -7.38
C ARG A 20 3.06 9.60 -8.45
N ARG A 21 3.89 8.91 -9.23
CA ARG A 21 3.41 7.96 -10.24
C ARG A 21 2.69 6.78 -9.58
N VAL A 22 3.23 6.26 -8.49
CA VAL A 22 2.58 5.19 -7.73
C VAL A 22 1.26 5.70 -7.14
N ASP A 23 1.28 6.90 -6.56
CA ASP A 23 0.07 7.53 -6.01
C ASP A 23 -1.02 7.67 -7.08
N GLU A 24 -0.66 8.13 -8.27
CA GLU A 24 -1.62 8.26 -9.37
C GLU A 24 -2.22 6.91 -9.75
N LEU A 25 -1.40 5.87 -9.77
CA LEU A 25 -1.87 4.53 -10.07
C LEU A 25 -2.87 4.04 -9.02
N VAL A 26 -2.54 4.23 -7.74
CA VAL A 26 -3.41 3.81 -6.65
C VAL A 26 -4.73 4.60 -6.66
N THR A 27 -4.65 5.91 -6.82
CA THR A 27 -5.86 6.74 -6.81
C THR A 27 -6.71 6.54 -8.06
N ALA A 28 -6.11 6.20 -9.20
CA ALA A 28 -6.87 5.84 -10.39
C ALA A 28 -7.62 4.52 -10.20
N ALA A 29 -7.01 3.57 -9.51
CA ALA A 29 -7.63 2.29 -9.22
C ALA A 29 -8.68 2.39 -8.11
N ALA A 30 -8.54 3.36 -7.21
CA ALA A 30 -9.45 3.57 -6.08
C ALA A 30 -9.76 5.06 -5.92
N PRO A 31 -10.57 5.67 -6.83
CA PRO A 31 -10.74 7.13 -6.87
C PRO A 31 -11.37 7.75 -5.64
N ARG A 32 -12.06 6.96 -4.83
CA ARG A 32 -12.75 7.46 -3.63
C ARG A 32 -12.01 7.18 -2.34
N ILE A 33 -10.81 6.63 -2.43
CA ILE A 33 -10.06 6.28 -1.24
C ILE A 33 -9.45 7.54 -0.61
N ASP A 34 -9.55 7.64 0.71
CA ASP A 34 -8.98 8.77 1.43
C ASP A 34 -7.48 8.58 1.62
N ARG A 35 -6.73 9.66 1.51
CA ARG A 35 -5.28 9.65 1.74
C ARG A 35 -4.95 10.41 3.01
N GLN A 36 -3.94 9.92 3.73
CA GLN A 36 -3.44 10.60 4.91
C GLN A 36 -2.01 10.15 5.21
N LEU A 37 -1.27 10.99 5.89
CA LEU A 37 0.07 10.61 6.34
C LEU A 37 -0.05 9.80 7.62
N VAL A 38 0.74 8.73 7.70
CA VAL A 38 0.77 7.83 8.84
C VAL A 38 2.19 7.82 9.41
N PRO A 39 2.37 8.11 10.69
CA PRO A 39 3.71 8.10 11.28
C PRO A 39 4.36 6.72 11.17
N MET A 40 5.65 6.73 10.86
CA MET A 40 6.45 5.51 10.77
C MET A 40 7.85 5.84 11.31
N GLY A 41 8.04 5.66 12.61
CA GLY A 41 9.28 6.06 13.27
C GLY A 41 9.50 7.56 13.16
N SER A 42 10.63 7.97 12.62
CA SER A 42 10.95 9.38 12.42
C SER A 42 10.46 9.92 11.08
N SER A 43 9.77 9.11 10.30
CA SER A 43 9.24 9.50 8.99
C SER A 43 7.76 9.19 8.92
N ALA A 44 7.18 9.23 7.71
CA ALA A 44 5.77 8.93 7.52
C ALA A 44 5.57 8.18 6.22
N MET A 45 4.49 7.40 6.18
CA MET A 45 4.00 6.75 4.96
C MET A 45 2.79 7.52 4.46
N LEU A 46 2.51 7.41 3.19
CA LEU A 46 1.24 7.88 2.64
C LEU A 46 0.25 6.72 2.70
N GLY A 47 -0.77 6.85 3.53
CA GLY A 47 -1.77 5.83 3.75
C GLY A 47 -3.03 6.07 2.93
N TYR A 48 -3.68 4.98 2.51
CA TYR A 48 -4.89 5.00 1.71
C TYR A 48 -5.94 4.14 2.39
N GLY A 49 -7.01 4.76 2.83
CA GLY A 49 -8.14 4.08 3.46
C GLY A 49 -7.82 3.46 4.82
N LEU A 50 -8.55 3.86 5.84
CA LEU A 50 -8.38 3.25 7.17
C LEU A 50 -9.36 2.10 7.33
N MET A 51 -8.90 1.03 7.95
CA MET A 51 -9.72 -0.13 8.26
C MET A 51 -9.28 -0.73 9.60
N PRO A 52 -10.17 -1.49 10.26
CA PRO A 52 -9.75 -2.26 11.42
C PRO A 52 -8.70 -3.30 10.99
N TYR A 53 -7.60 -3.35 11.70
CA TYR A 53 -6.51 -4.26 11.35
C TYR A 53 -5.91 -4.85 12.63
N ARG A 54 -5.77 -6.15 12.63
CA ARG A 54 -5.11 -6.86 13.72
C ARG A 54 -4.19 -7.92 13.14
N PRO A 55 -2.88 -7.65 13.07
CA PRO A 55 -1.95 -8.68 12.61
C PRO A 55 -1.90 -9.84 13.61
N ARG A 56 -1.47 -10.99 13.13
CA ARG A 56 -1.44 -12.21 13.94
C ARG A 56 -0.73 -12.03 15.28
N SER A 57 0.30 -11.21 15.30
CA SER A 57 1.12 -10.97 16.49
C SER A 57 0.51 -9.98 17.48
N ALA A 58 -0.55 -9.30 17.10
CA ALA A 58 -1.16 -8.25 17.92
C ALA A 58 -2.35 -8.79 18.72
N LYS A 59 -2.55 -8.24 19.92
CA LYS A 59 -3.67 -8.61 20.76
C LYS A 59 -4.91 -7.75 20.50
N GLU A 60 -4.69 -6.55 19.98
CA GLU A 60 -5.77 -5.59 19.77
C GLU A 60 -5.88 -5.19 18.31
N THR A 61 -7.11 -4.85 17.91
CA THR A 61 -7.37 -4.28 16.60
C THR A 61 -7.11 -2.79 16.63
N THR A 62 -6.39 -2.30 15.63
CA THR A 62 -6.15 -0.87 15.47
C THR A 62 -6.64 -0.42 14.10
N MET A 63 -6.83 0.87 13.93
CA MET A 63 -7.14 1.42 12.61
C MET A 63 -5.82 1.54 11.85
N TRP A 64 -5.78 0.98 10.66
CA TRP A 64 -4.59 0.93 9.85
C TRP A 64 -4.94 1.18 8.39
N PRO A 65 -4.06 1.82 7.62
CA PRO A 65 -4.33 2.00 6.20
C PRO A 65 -4.39 0.67 5.47
N LEU A 66 -5.35 0.54 4.58
CA LEU A 66 -5.44 -0.64 3.71
C LEU A 66 -4.21 -0.73 2.82
N ILE A 67 -3.78 0.41 2.28
CA ILE A 67 -2.60 0.51 1.42
C ILE A 67 -1.72 1.62 1.98
N SER A 68 -0.41 1.43 1.94
CA SER A 68 0.54 2.45 2.38
C SER A 68 1.72 2.50 1.43
N LEU A 69 2.19 3.69 1.13
CA LEU A 69 3.32 3.93 0.25
C LEU A 69 4.46 4.56 1.05
N ALA A 70 5.64 3.99 0.95
CA ALA A 70 6.82 4.49 1.64
C ALA A 70 8.03 4.50 0.72
N ALA A 71 8.89 5.50 0.89
CA ALA A 71 10.19 5.54 0.24
C ALA A 71 11.22 5.09 1.25
N GLN A 72 12.05 4.15 0.86
CA GLN A 72 13.15 3.66 1.68
C GLN A 72 14.45 3.95 0.99
N LYS A 73 15.56 3.68 1.67
CA LYS A 73 16.86 4.14 1.19
C LYS A 73 17.19 3.68 -0.23
N ARG A 74 16.83 2.43 -0.57
CA ARG A 74 17.19 1.86 -1.86
C ARG A 74 16.01 1.38 -2.69
N HIS A 75 14.81 1.48 -2.16
CA HIS A 75 13.63 0.99 -2.85
C HIS A 75 12.37 1.71 -2.38
N LEU A 76 11.30 1.50 -3.10
CA LEU A 76 9.98 1.93 -2.69
C LEU A 76 9.24 0.72 -2.15
N SER A 77 8.35 0.95 -1.19
CA SER A 77 7.51 -0.09 -0.62
C SER A 77 6.06 0.30 -0.74
N LEU A 78 5.25 -0.62 -1.22
CA LEU A 78 3.80 -0.48 -1.22
C LEU A 78 3.25 -1.62 -0.37
N TYR A 79 2.56 -1.26 0.70
CA TYR A 79 1.95 -2.22 1.61
C TYR A 79 0.48 -2.36 1.23
N VAL A 80 0.03 -3.58 0.99
CA VAL A 80 -1.37 -3.88 0.73
C VAL A 80 -1.81 -4.89 1.77
N SER A 81 -2.56 -4.43 2.75
CA SER A 81 -2.88 -5.21 3.94
C SER A 81 -4.15 -6.05 3.81
N ALA A 82 -4.75 -6.10 2.63
CA ALA A 82 -5.95 -6.92 2.41
C ALA A 82 -5.62 -8.40 2.56
N VAL A 83 -6.51 -9.09 3.27
CA VAL A 83 -6.40 -10.54 3.50
C VAL A 83 -7.62 -11.21 2.88
N VAL A 84 -7.39 -12.23 2.06
CA VAL A 84 -8.45 -13.02 1.43
C VAL A 84 -8.12 -14.48 1.66
N ASP A 85 -9.07 -15.22 2.18
CA ASP A 85 -8.89 -16.66 2.49
C ASP A 85 -7.71 -16.92 3.42
N GLY A 86 -7.50 -16.02 4.39
CA GLY A 86 -6.46 -16.17 5.40
C GLY A 86 -5.06 -15.80 4.95
N GLU A 87 -4.90 -15.31 3.72
CA GLU A 87 -3.60 -14.93 3.19
C GLU A 87 -3.62 -13.51 2.64
N TYR A 88 -2.46 -12.85 2.67
CA TYR A 88 -2.34 -11.51 2.10
C TYR A 88 -2.53 -11.59 0.59
N LEU A 89 -3.41 -10.74 0.08
CA LEU A 89 -3.70 -10.68 -1.35
C LEU A 89 -2.44 -10.37 -2.16
N ALA A 90 -1.55 -9.52 -1.63
CA ALA A 90 -0.29 -9.19 -2.27
C ALA A 90 0.57 -10.44 -2.52
N GLU A 91 0.66 -11.32 -1.53
CA GLU A 91 1.43 -12.55 -1.67
C GLU A 91 0.81 -13.51 -2.69
N GLN A 92 -0.51 -13.56 -2.74
CA GLN A 92 -1.21 -14.40 -3.71
C GLN A 92 -0.91 -14.01 -5.14
N ARG A 93 -0.54 -12.75 -5.38
CA ARG A 93 -0.34 -12.19 -6.71
C ARG A 93 1.09 -11.77 -7.00
N ALA A 94 2.01 -12.05 -6.08
CA ALA A 94 3.39 -11.59 -6.19
C ALA A 94 4.04 -11.91 -7.54
N GLU A 95 3.82 -13.11 -8.06
CA GLU A 95 4.42 -13.56 -9.32
C GLU A 95 3.94 -12.76 -10.52
N ARG A 96 2.77 -12.16 -10.44
CA ARG A 96 2.18 -11.39 -11.54
C ARG A 96 2.59 -9.93 -11.52
N LEU A 97 3.16 -9.46 -10.43
CA LEU A 97 3.44 -8.04 -10.23
C LEU A 97 4.69 -7.55 -10.95
N GLY A 98 5.48 -8.44 -11.49
CA GLY A 98 6.70 -8.09 -12.19
C GLY A 98 7.95 -8.39 -11.38
N ASN A 99 8.99 -7.60 -11.61
CA ASN A 99 10.27 -7.79 -10.91
C ASN A 99 10.26 -7.09 -9.55
N VAL A 100 9.51 -7.69 -8.62
CA VAL A 100 9.33 -7.13 -7.28
C VAL A 100 9.70 -8.17 -6.24
N SER A 101 10.05 -7.70 -5.04
CA SER A 101 10.21 -8.55 -3.87
C SER A 101 8.94 -8.40 -3.04
N CYS A 102 8.31 -9.50 -2.70
CA CYS A 102 7.08 -9.44 -1.92
C CYS A 102 7.19 -10.31 -0.67
N GLY A 103 6.87 -9.74 0.49
CA GLY A 103 6.79 -10.44 1.74
C GLY A 103 5.54 -10.01 2.49
N ARG A 104 4.61 -10.93 2.71
CA ARG A 104 3.33 -10.66 3.35
C ARG A 104 2.58 -9.54 2.63
N SER A 105 2.41 -8.38 3.28
CA SER A 105 1.71 -7.26 2.69
C SER A 105 2.63 -6.29 1.95
N CYS A 106 3.95 -6.48 2.03
CA CYS A 106 4.91 -5.51 1.51
C CYS A 106 5.41 -5.89 0.11
N ILE A 107 5.23 -4.98 -0.84
CA ILE A 107 5.74 -5.11 -2.20
C ILE A 107 6.87 -4.10 -2.34
N ARG A 108 8.08 -4.57 -2.64
CA ARG A 108 9.26 -3.72 -2.78
C ARG A 108 9.77 -3.72 -4.20
N PHE A 109 10.12 -2.55 -4.71
CA PHE A 109 10.65 -2.39 -6.06
C PHE A 109 11.55 -1.15 -6.11
N THR A 110 12.48 -1.11 -7.03
CA THR A 110 13.38 0.03 -7.16
C THR A 110 12.82 1.08 -8.10
N SER A 111 12.01 0.67 -9.06
CA SER A 111 11.36 1.58 -10.01
C SER A 111 10.00 1.03 -10.41
N LEU A 112 9.05 1.92 -10.65
CA LEU A 112 7.73 1.53 -11.12
C LEU A 112 7.80 0.82 -12.48
N ASP A 113 8.85 1.07 -13.26
CA ASP A 113 9.05 0.39 -14.53
C ASP A 113 9.26 -1.13 -14.38
N GLU A 114 9.66 -1.59 -13.20
CA GLU A 114 9.80 -3.02 -12.91
C GLU A 114 8.48 -3.69 -12.56
N VAL A 115 7.43 -2.91 -12.34
CA VAL A 115 6.14 -3.38 -11.88
C VAL A 115 5.18 -3.45 -13.05
N ASP A 116 4.40 -4.54 -13.10
CA ASP A 116 3.29 -4.63 -14.05
C ASP A 116 2.17 -3.71 -13.54
N ALA A 117 2.03 -2.56 -14.17
CA ALA A 117 1.08 -1.54 -13.72
C ALA A 117 -0.37 -2.03 -13.76
N ALA A 118 -0.73 -2.83 -14.77
CA ALA A 118 -2.09 -3.36 -14.88
C ALA A 118 -2.39 -4.34 -13.74
N GLU A 119 -1.43 -5.19 -13.40
CA GLU A 119 -1.60 -6.14 -12.29
C GLU A 119 -1.63 -5.42 -10.94
N LEU A 120 -0.81 -4.38 -10.78
CA LEU A 120 -0.82 -3.61 -9.55
C LEU A 120 -2.15 -2.85 -9.39
N SER A 121 -2.66 -2.25 -10.47
CA SER A 121 -3.99 -1.61 -10.45
C SER A 121 -5.09 -2.60 -10.06
N ALA A 122 -5.04 -3.81 -10.64
CA ALA A 122 -6.01 -4.85 -10.33
C ALA A 122 -5.92 -5.27 -8.86
N LEU A 123 -4.71 -5.38 -8.34
CA LEU A 123 -4.49 -5.71 -6.92
C LEU A 123 -5.13 -4.64 -6.01
N VAL A 124 -4.91 -3.38 -6.33
CA VAL A 124 -5.49 -2.27 -5.55
C VAL A 124 -7.03 -2.31 -5.59
N ARG A 125 -7.61 -2.47 -6.78
CA ARG A 125 -9.06 -2.56 -6.93
C ARG A 125 -9.63 -3.72 -6.13
N ASP A 126 -8.99 -4.88 -6.22
CA ASP A 126 -9.47 -6.08 -5.54
C ASP A 126 -9.29 -5.99 -4.03
N ALA A 127 -8.23 -5.34 -3.56
CA ALA A 127 -8.01 -5.11 -2.15
C ALA A 127 -9.13 -4.23 -1.56
N VAL A 128 -9.49 -3.18 -2.27
CA VAL A 128 -10.59 -2.29 -1.85
C VAL A 128 -11.92 -3.03 -1.87
N ALA A 129 -12.19 -3.80 -2.92
CA ALA A 129 -13.44 -4.56 -3.04
C ALA A 129 -13.55 -5.64 -1.96
N ALA A 130 -12.47 -6.34 -1.66
CA ALA A 130 -12.47 -7.38 -0.64
C ALA A 130 -12.75 -6.78 0.74
N THR A 131 -12.18 -5.62 1.03
CA THR A 131 -12.41 -4.93 2.30
C THR A 131 -13.85 -4.46 2.42
N ALA A 132 -14.41 -3.89 1.34
CA ALA A 132 -15.79 -3.43 1.33
C ALA A 132 -16.79 -4.60 1.47
N ALA A 133 -16.42 -5.79 1.00
CA ALA A 133 -17.29 -6.98 1.07
C ALA A 133 -17.19 -7.71 2.41
N GLY A 134 -16.50 -7.14 3.39
CA GLY A 134 -16.34 -7.76 4.70
C GLY A 134 -15.07 -8.55 4.89
N GLY A 135 -14.32 -8.80 3.82
CA GLY A 135 -12.95 -9.25 3.91
C GLY A 135 -12.12 -8.12 4.48
N ASN A 136 -11.10 -8.41 5.23
CA ASN A 136 -10.32 -7.35 5.82
C ASN A 136 -8.90 -7.82 6.07
N GLY A 137 -8.02 -6.89 6.34
CA GLY A 137 -6.63 -7.17 6.53
C GLY A 137 -6.24 -7.48 7.96
N TYR A 138 -7.17 -7.71 8.85
CA TYR A 138 -6.75 -7.81 10.23
C TYR A 138 -6.67 -9.24 10.77
N SER A 139 -6.71 -10.21 9.96
CA SER A 139 -6.60 -11.59 10.44
C SER A 139 -5.99 -12.51 9.39
N ALA A 140 -4.70 -12.43 9.25
CA ALA A 140 -3.93 -13.35 8.40
C ALA A 140 -3.61 -14.62 9.19
N THR A 141 -4.61 -15.29 9.65
CA THR A 141 -4.43 -16.50 10.47
C THR A 141 -4.53 -17.76 9.64
#